data_79a6cc9cc4ba977204c47068c2c4eb8b
#
_entry.id   79a6cc9cc4ba977204c47068c2c4eb8b
#
_cell.length_a   1.000
_cell.length_b   1.000
_cell.length_c   1.000
_cell.angle_alpha   90.00
_cell.angle_beta   90.00
_cell.angle_gamma   90.00
#
_symmetry.space_group_name_H-M   'P 1'
#
loop_
_entity.id
_entity.type
_entity.pdbx_description
1 polymer ?
#
loop_
_entity_poly.entity_id
_entity_poly.type
_entity_poly.pdbx_seq_one_letter_code
_entity_poly.pdbx_strand_id
1 'polypeptide(L)'
;MSERLWLNRRAFLRGAGITALAGAANSGPSLVTPVRADSLDQTGSTTYDFDTVYDRVGFNSVKWDSAIERYGRENIDVGMGIADMDFRAAPCITRGLAERCKHENWGYMSTPRSFYQQIADWNKDRYGLEVDPESITLSDGVHPALIAALNA
;
A
#
# COMPACT_ATOMS: atom_id res chain seq x y z
N MET A 1 -10.75 39.20 -6.78
CA MET A 1 -9.92 39.21 -5.55
C MET A 1 -10.19 37.90 -4.82
N SER A 2 -9.25 36.97 -4.90
CA SER A 2 -9.38 35.64 -4.26
C SER A 2 -8.78 35.72 -2.86
N GLU A 3 -9.64 35.72 -1.85
CA GLU A 3 -9.18 35.57 -0.45
C GLU A 3 -8.62 34.16 -0.24
N ARG A 4 -7.31 34.07 -0.06
CA ARG A 4 -6.66 32.83 0.39
C ARG A 4 -6.98 32.63 1.85
N LEU A 5 -7.87 31.68 2.15
CA LEU A 5 -8.13 31.19 3.51
C LEU A 5 -6.86 30.52 4.05
N TRP A 6 -6.12 31.21 4.90
CA TRP A 6 -5.03 30.65 5.68
C TRP A 6 -5.61 29.86 6.85
N LEU A 7 -5.77 28.56 6.68
CA LEU A 7 -6.07 27.67 7.80
C LEU A 7 -4.83 27.57 8.71
N ASN A 8 -4.88 28.18 9.88
CA ASN A 8 -3.81 28.03 10.85
C ASN A 8 -3.85 26.61 11.49
N ARG A 9 -2.70 26.14 11.96
CA ARG A 9 -2.54 24.80 12.54
C ARG A 9 -3.56 24.46 13.64
N ARG A 10 -3.98 25.45 14.44
CA ARG A 10 -5.00 25.27 15.49
C ARG A 10 -6.41 25.05 14.91
N ALA A 11 -6.77 25.74 13.82
CA ALA A 11 -8.05 25.55 13.16
C ALA A 11 -8.12 24.17 12.48
N PHE A 12 -7.01 23.71 11.90
CA PHE A 12 -6.89 22.37 11.33
C PHE A 12 -7.09 21.28 12.39
N LEU A 13 -6.40 21.37 13.53
CA LEU A 13 -6.51 20.38 14.60
C LEU A 13 -7.90 20.35 15.26
N ARG A 14 -8.58 21.50 15.37
CA ARG A 14 -9.96 21.57 15.86
C ARG A 14 -10.94 20.95 14.87
N GLY A 15 -10.75 21.17 13.58
CA GLY A 15 -11.56 20.56 12.52
C GLY A 15 -11.42 19.04 12.46
N ALA A 16 -10.21 18.53 12.59
CA ALA A 16 -9.93 17.10 12.64
C ALA A 16 -10.54 16.40 13.87
N GLY A 17 -10.55 17.08 15.05
CA GLY A 17 -11.18 16.56 16.26
C GLY A 17 -12.70 16.47 16.17
N ILE A 18 -13.36 17.41 15.52
CA ILE A 18 -14.83 17.42 15.35
C ILE A 18 -15.27 16.34 14.38
N THR A 19 -14.53 16.09 13.30
CA THR A 19 -14.82 14.99 12.35
C THR A 19 -14.68 13.62 12.97
N ALA A 20 -13.72 13.44 13.89
CA ALA A 20 -13.56 12.16 14.60
C ALA A 20 -14.72 11.86 15.56
N LEU A 21 -15.29 12.90 16.22
CA LEU A 21 -16.45 12.75 17.10
C LEU A 21 -17.78 12.58 16.34
N ALA A 22 -17.93 13.23 15.18
CA ALA A 22 -19.13 13.08 14.35
C ALA A 22 -19.22 11.70 13.67
N GLY A 23 -18.07 11.05 13.39
CA GLY A 23 -18.01 9.70 12.86
C GLY A 23 -18.49 8.61 13.81
N ALA A 24 -18.45 8.86 15.12
CA ALA A 24 -18.88 7.88 16.13
C ALA A 24 -20.42 7.81 16.32
N ALA A 25 -21.17 8.78 15.80
CA ALA A 25 -22.63 8.86 15.96
C ALA A 25 -23.45 8.31 14.77
N ASN A 26 -22.78 7.99 13.66
CA ASN A 26 -23.43 7.48 12.47
C ASN A 26 -23.10 5.98 12.31
N SER A 27 -23.81 5.14 13.04
CA SER A 27 -23.79 3.67 12.93
C SER A 27 -24.54 3.20 11.67
N GLY A 28 -24.10 3.66 10.51
CA GLY A 28 -24.36 2.98 9.24
C GLY A 28 -23.43 1.76 9.14
N PRO A 29 -23.79 0.71 8.38
CA PRO A 29 -22.92 -0.44 8.23
C PRO A 29 -21.58 0.02 7.68
N SER A 30 -20.53 -0.09 8.51
CA SER A 30 -19.15 0.14 8.09
C SER A 30 -18.83 -0.89 7.01
N LEU A 31 -18.69 -0.44 5.77
CA LEU A 31 -18.26 -1.28 4.65
C LEU A 31 -16.77 -1.70 4.75
N VAL A 32 -16.10 -1.25 5.80
CA VAL A 32 -14.80 -1.78 6.17
C VAL A 32 -15.03 -2.99 7.06
N THR A 33 -15.27 -4.14 6.45
CA THR A 33 -15.10 -5.41 7.15
C THR A 33 -13.64 -5.50 7.53
N PRO A 34 -13.29 -5.57 8.83
CA PRO A 34 -11.90 -5.84 9.21
C PRO A 34 -11.52 -7.16 8.55
N VAL A 35 -10.45 -7.14 7.76
CA VAL A 35 -9.86 -8.37 7.22
C VAL A 35 -9.49 -9.20 8.45
N ARG A 36 -10.32 -10.21 8.75
CA ARG A 36 -10.08 -11.11 9.86
C ARG A 36 -8.79 -11.86 9.53
N ALA A 37 -7.78 -11.72 10.36
CA ALA A 37 -6.53 -12.47 10.24
C ALA A 37 -6.75 -13.99 10.24
N ASP A 38 -7.93 -14.44 10.65
CA ASP A 38 -8.35 -15.84 10.76
C ASP A 38 -8.66 -16.52 9.41
N SER A 39 -8.75 -15.78 8.31
CA SER A 39 -8.92 -16.36 6.97
C SER A 39 -7.58 -16.70 6.29
N LEU A 40 -6.48 -16.65 7.03
CA LEU A 40 -5.21 -17.18 6.56
C LEU A 40 -5.34 -18.70 6.57
N ASP A 41 -5.51 -19.28 5.38
CA ASP A 41 -5.55 -20.72 5.19
C ASP A 41 -4.36 -21.38 5.88
N GLN A 42 -4.65 -22.12 6.95
CA GLN A 42 -3.68 -22.91 7.69
C GLN A 42 -3.46 -24.29 7.01
N THR A 43 -4.13 -24.53 5.89
CA THR A 43 -3.87 -25.72 5.08
C THR A 43 -2.52 -25.54 4.41
N GLY A 44 -1.58 -26.41 4.67
CA GLY A 44 -0.22 -26.36 4.13
C GLY A 44 -0.13 -26.63 2.62
N SER A 45 -1.06 -26.05 1.85
CA SER A 45 -1.02 -26.04 0.40
C SER A 45 0.12 -25.13 -0.07
N THR A 46 1.08 -25.70 -0.76
CA THR A 46 2.17 -24.98 -1.42
C THR A 46 1.69 -24.23 -2.66
N THR A 47 0.45 -24.43 -3.08
CA THR A 47 -0.12 -23.80 -4.29
C THR A 47 -0.93 -22.57 -3.89
N TYR A 48 -0.47 -21.42 -4.35
CA TYR A 48 -1.19 -20.16 -4.18
C TYR A 48 -2.30 -20.05 -5.22
N ASP A 49 -3.48 -19.56 -4.79
CA ASP A 49 -4.64 -19.39 -5.66
C ASP A 49 -4.53 -18.06 -6.42
N PHE A 50 -4.24 -18.14 -7.73
CA PHE A 50 -4.21 -17.02 -8.65
C PHE A 50 -5.48 -16.91 -9.51
N ASP A 51 -6.37 -17.87 -9.44
CA ASP A 51 -7.52 -18.01 -10.35
C ASP A 51 -8.80 -17.40 -9.73
N THR A 52 -8.91 -17.40 -8.42
CA THR A 52 -10.07 -16.79 -7.74
C THR A 52 -10.03 -15.26 -7.91
N VAL A 53 -11.10 -14.73 -8.50
CA VAL A 53 -11.26 -13.28 -8.68
C VAL A 53 -11.29 -12.58 -7.33
N TYR A 54 -10.39 -11.63 -7.16
CA TYR A 54 -10.32 -10.78 -5.97
C TYR A 54 -10.87 -9.39 -6.30
N ASP A 55 -12.07 -9.08 -5.80
CA ASP A 55 -12.67 -7.77 -6.03
C ASP A 55 -11.90 -6.67 -5.30
N ARG A 56 -11.48 -5.65 -6.05
CA ARG A 56 -10.70 -4.52 -5.57
C ARG A 56 -11.44 -3.19 -5.69
N VAL A 57 -12.69 -3.22 -6.10
CA VAL A 57 -13.55 -2.02 -6.17
C VAL A 57 -13.97 -1.60 -4.76
N GLY A 58 -13.97 -0.30 -4.51
CA GLY A 58 -14.34 0.27 -3.20
C GLY A 58 -13.19 0.41 -2.21
N PHE A 59 -11.93 0.21 -2.65
CA PHE A 59 -10.73 0.32 -1.82
C PHE A 59 -9.82 1.49 -2.20
N ASN A 60 -10.36 2.48 -2.91
CA ASN A 60 -9.62 3.64 -3.45
C ASN A 60 -8.49 3.22 -4.40
N SER A 61 -8.70 2.16 -5.15
CA SER A 61 -7.74 1.67 -6.14
C SER A 61 -7.66 2.62 -7.33
N VAL A 62 -6.46 3.10 -7.66
CA VAL A 62 -6.25 3.89 -8.89
C VAL A 62 -6.58 3.06 -10.12
N LYS A 63 -6.26 1.77 -10.11
CA LYS A 63 -6.51 0.84 -11.21
C LYS A 63 -8.00 0.61 -11.48
N TRP A 64 -8.82 0.56 -10.43
CA TRP A 64 -10.24 0.26 -10.54
C TRP A 64 -11.13 1.46 -10.21
N ASP A 65 -11.09 1.99 -8.99
CA ASP A 65 -12.02 3.04 -8.56
C ASP A 65 -11.83 4.34 -9.37
N SER A 66 -10.60 4.80 -9.55
CA SER A 66 -10.34 6.00 -10.36
C SER A 66 -10.62 5.80 -11.85
N ALA A 67 -10.44 4.59 -12.36
CA ALA A 67 -10.80 4.29 -13.74
C ALA A 67 -12.32 4.25 -13.94
N ILE A 68 -13.05 3.65 -13.00
CA ILE A 68 -14.51 3.63 -13.00
C ILE A 68 -15.08 5.05 -12.91
N GLU A 69 -14.53 5.89 -12.03
CA GLU A 69 -14.93 7.29 -11.90
C GLU A 69 -14.74 8.06 -13.22
N ARG A 70 -13.63 7.79 -13.92
CA ARG A 70 -13.29 8.52 -15.16
C ARG A 70 -14.02 8.04 -16.38
N TYR A 71 -14.25 6.74 -16.53
CA TYR A 71 -14.69 6.13 -17.78
C TYR A 71 -16.07 5.47 -17.70
N GLY A 72 -16.63 5.28 -16.49
CA GLY A 72 -17.82 4.47 -16.26
C GLY A 72 -17.51 2.97 -16.13
N ARG A 73 -18.22 2.30 -15.22
CA ARG A 73 -18.01 0.86 -14.95
C ARG A 73 -18.26 -0.01 -16.17
N GLU A 74 -19.25 0.36 -16.97
CA GLU A 74 -19.69 -0.34 -18.18
C GLU A 74 -18.67 -0.30 -19.32
N ASN A 75 -17.70 0.60 -19.24
CA ASN A 75 -16.66 0.78 -20.27
C ASN A 75 -15.31 0.15 -19.88
N ILE A 76 -15.28 -0.60 -18.76
CA ILE A 76 -14.03 -1.21 -18.25
C ILE A 76 -14.21 -2.72 -18.14
N ASP A 77 -13.68 -3.46 -19.08
CA ASP A 77 -13.61 -4.92 -19.05
C ASP A 77 -12.36 -5.41 -18.32
N VAL A 78 -11.24 -4.71 -18.50
CA VAL A 78 -9.92 -5.09 -17.99
C VAL A 78 -9.17 -3.86 -17.46
N GLY A 79 -8.67 -3.95 -16.24
CA GLY A 79 -7.80 -2.93 -15.64
C GLY A 79 -6.32 -3.25 -15.84
N MET A 80 -5.67 -2.68 -16.87
CA MET A 80 -4.25 -2.87 -17.15
C MET A 80 -3.41 -1.58 -17.07
N GLY A 81 -4.02 -0.47 -16.69
CA GLY A 81 -3.37 0.84 -16.67
C GLY A 81 -2.33 1.04 -15.55
N ILE A 82 -2.38 0.23 -14.52
CA ILE A 82 -1.47 0.27 -13.35
C ILE A 82 -0.89 -1.13 -13.14
N ALA A 83 0.39 -1.19 -12.80
CA ALA A 83 1.15 -2.44 -12.65
C ALA A 83 0.94 -3.16 -11.29
N ASP A 84 -0.13 -2.88 -10.58
CA ASP A 84 -0.52 -3.64 -9.39
C ASP A 84 -1.32 -4.90 -9.76
N MET A 85 -1.19 -5.93 -8.95
CA MET A 85 -1.79 -7.24 -9.23
C MET A 85 -3.20 -7.36 -8.65
N ASP A 86 -4.07 -8.14 -9.32
CA ASP A 86 -5.46 -8.36 -8.89
C ASP A 86 -5.65 -9.68 -8.13
N PHE A 87 -4.57 -10.25 -7.64
CA PHE A 87 -4.60 -11.37 -6.70
C PHE A 87 -4.09 -10.94 -5.32
N ARG A 88 -4.35 -11.74 -4.31
CA ARG A 88 -3.95 -11.45 -2.92
C ARG A 88 -2.43 -11.45 -2.75
N ALA A 89 -1.95 -10.64 -1.82
CA ALA A 89 -0.55 -10.69 -1.41
C ALA A 89 -0.19 -12.06 -0.82
N ALA A 90 1.07 -12.46 -0.97
CA ALA A 90 1.55 -13.71 -0.39
C ALA A 90 1.28 -13.75 1.13
N PRO A 91 0.87 -14.92 1.69
CA PRO A 91 0.53 -15.04 3.11
C PRO A 91 1.65 -14.61 4.06
N CYS A 92 2.92 -14.81 3.67
CA CYS A 92 4.07 -14.35 4.46
C CYS A 92 4.13 -12.82 4.59
N ILE A 93 3.76 -12.07 3.54
CA ILE A 93 3.70 -10.61 3.56
C ILE A 93 2.58 -10.15 4.51
N THR A 94 1.39 -10.71 4.36
CA THR A 94 0.23 -10.36 5.20
C THR A 94 0.52 -10.66 6.68
N ARG A 95 1.14 -11.80 7.00
CA ARG A 95 1.55 -12.12 8.37
C ARG A 95 2.58 -11.13 8.92
N GLY A 96 3.61 -10.79 8.13
CA GLY A 96 4.62 -9.82 8.54
C GLY A 96 4.04 -8.45 8.85
N LEU A 97 3.11 -7.97 8.01
CA LEU A 97 2.41 -6.71 8.23
C LEU A 97 1.50 -6.78 9.48
N ALA A 98 0.74 -7.86 9.65
CA ALA A 98 -0.11 -8.06 10.83
C ALA A 98 0.71 -8.08 12.12
N GLU A 99 1.87 -8.74 12.11
CA GLU A 99 2.78 -8.75 13.27
C GLU A 99 3.33 -7.35 13.55
N ARG A 100 3.73 -6.61 12.51
CA ARG A 100 4.19 -5.23 12.68
C ARG A 100 3.10 -4.30 13.23
N CYS A 101 1.84 -4.52 12.85
CA CYS A 101 0.71 -3.73 13.35
C CYS A 101 0.45 -3.91 14.85
N LYS A 102 0.88 -5.02 15.47
CA LYS A 102 0.79 -5.21 16.92
C LYS A 102 1.69 -4.26 17.72
N HIS A 103 2.70 -3.72 17.07
CA HIS A 103 3.60 -2.75 17.68
C HIS A 103 3.08 -1.34 17.40
N GLU A 104 2.37 -0.77 18.33
CA GLU A 104 1.61 0.50 18.20
C GLU A 104 2.48 1.77 18.13
N ASN A 105 3.80 1.66 18.17
CA ASN A 105 4.71 2.80 18.03
C ASN A 105 5.24 2.90 16.59
N TRP A 106 4.88 3.98 15.91
CA TRP A 106 5.17 4.27 14.51
C TRP A 106 6.22 5.39 14.33
N GLY A 107 7.17 5.46 15.24
CA GLY A 107 8.26 6.44 15.20
C GLY A 107 9.24 6.23 14.05
N TYR A 108 10.30 7.00 14.05
CA TYR A 108 11.37 6.88 13.05
C TYR A 108 12.02 5.49 13.09
N MET A 109 12.22 4.91 11.91
CA MET A 109 12.87 3.62 11.73
C MET A 109 14.20 3.80 11.01
N SER A 110 15.19 2.99 11.38
CA SER A 110 16.35 2.73 10.53
C SER A 110 16.11 1.47 9.70
N THR A 111 16.51 1.48 8.45
CA THR A 111 16.46 0.30 7.59
C THR A 111 17.51 -0.70 8.06
N PRO A 112 17.14 -1.94 8.41
CA PRO A 112 18.10 -2.93 8.89
C PRO A 112 19.01 -3.40 7.75
N ARG A 113 20.26 -3.75 8.08
CA ARG A 113 21.23 -4.25 7.09
C ARG A 113 20.72 -5.50 6.34
N SER A 114 19.94 -6.35 7.01
CA SER A 114 19.31 -7.53 6.40
C SER A 114 18.41 -7.19 5.21
N PHE A 115 17.80 -6.01 5.19
CA PHE A 115 16.98 -5.57 4.06
C PHE A 115 17.82 -5.39 2.78
N TYR A 116 18.96 -4.72 2.89
CA TYR A 116 19.88 -4.54 1.76
C TYR A 116 20.49 -5.86 1.31
N GLN A 117 20.84 -6.73 2.27
CA GLN A 117 21.34 -8.05 1.96
C GLN A 117 20.33 -8.90 1.20
N GLN A 118 19.04 -8.87 1.58
CA GLN A 118 18.00 -9.60 0.87
C GLN A 118 17.83 -9.11 -0.58
N ILE A 119 17.99 -7.80 -0.84
CA ILE A 119 17.97 -7.27 -2.20
C ILE A 119 19.16 -7.81 -3.01
N ALA A 120 20.34 -7.82 -2.43
CA ALA A 120 21.55 -8.35 -3.08
C ALA A 120 21.41 -9.85 -3.38
N ASP A 121 20.98 -10.63 -2.40
CA ASP A 121 20.76 -12.08 -2.52
C ASP A 121 19.72 -12.40 -3.59
N TRP A 122 18.59 -11.68 -3.61
CA TRP A 122 17.56 -11.85 -4.63
C TRP A 122 18.10 -11.60 -6.04
N ASN A 123 18.87 -10.52 -6.24
CA ASN A 123 19.43 -10.20 -7.54
C ASN A 123 20.45 -11.26 -7.99
N LYS A 124 21.26 -11.78 -7.06
CA LYS A 124 22.20 -12.85 -7.34
C LYS A 124 21.48 -14.14 -7.73
N ASP A 125 20.47 -14.55 -6.95
CA ASP A 125 19.76 -15.82 -7.17
C ASP A 125 18.90 -15.79 -8.44
N ARG A 126 18.26 -14.64 -8.71
CA ARG A 126 17.30 -14.51 -9.82
C ARG A 126 17.95 -14.17 -11.14
N TYR A 127 18.98 -13.35 -11.11
CA TYR A 127 19.59 -12.74 -12.31
C TYR A 127 21.10 -13.01 -12.43
N GLY A 128 21.73 -13.64 -11.47
CA GLY A 128 23.18 -13.81 -11.41
C GLY A 128 23.93 -12.49 -11.23
N LEU A 129 23.24 -11.44 -10.79
CA LEU A 129 23.81 -10.10 -10.61
C LEU A 129 24.36 -9.95 -9.18
N GLU A 130 25.66 -9.72 -9.05
CA GLU A 130 26.28 -9.38 -7.77
C GLU A 130 26.16 -7.89 -7.50
N VAL A 131 25.41 -7.54 -6.46
CA VAL A 131 25.16 -6.17 -6.01
C VAL A 131 25.81 -6.00 -4.64
N ASP A 132 26.62 -4.96 -4.47
CA ASP A 132 27.10 -4.58 -3.15
C ASP A 132 25.95 -3.95 -2.34
N PRO A 133 25.58 -4.51 -1.18
CA PRO A 133 24.53 -3.95 -0.33
C PRO A 133 24.76 -2.48 0.05
N GLU A 134 26.03 -2.06 0.18
CA GLU A 134 26.37 -0.67 0.53
C GLU A 134 26.16 0.32 -0.65
N SER A 135 26.02 -0.19 -1.87
CA SER A 135 25.71 0.64 -3.05
C SER A 135 24.22 0.91 -3.24
N ILE A 136 23.35 0.29 -2.43
CA ILE A 136 21.90 0.38 -2.56
C ILE A 136 21.39 1.65 -1.88
N THR A 137 20.74 2.51 -2.65
CA THR A 137 20.08 3.71 -2.16
C THR A 137 18.56 3.56 -2.29
N LEU A 138 17.83 3.90 -1.23
CA LEU A 138 16.38 3.86 -1.21
C LEU A 138 15.78 5.19 -1.68
N SER A 139 14.63 5.11 -2.35
CA SER A 139 13.85 6.27 -2.78
C SER A 139 12.36 6.02 -2.57
N ASP A 140 11.57 7.09 -2.49
CA ASP A 140 10.13 7.05 -2.25
C ASP A 140 9.32 6.56 -3.46
N GLY A 141 9.97 5.97 -4.44
CA GLY A 141 9.36 5.37 -5.62
C GLY A 141 10.23 5.51 -6.87
N VAL A 142 9.84 4.84 -7.94
CA VAL A 142 10.59 4.79 -9.20
C VAL A 142 10.74 6.18 -9.84
N HIS A 143 9.67 6.96 -9.89
CA HIS A 143 9.69 8.29 -10.52
C HIS A 143 10.64 9.27 -9.81
N PRO A 144 10.59 9.46 -8.47
CA PRO A 144 11.58 10.26 -7.76
C PRO A 144 13.00 9.74 -7.91
N ALA A 145 13.20 8.42 -7.89
CA ALA A 145 14.52 7.81 -8.08
C ALA A 145 15.11 8.13 -9.44
N LEU A 146 14.33 8.02 -10.51
CA LEU A 146 14.78 8.36 -11.88
C LEU A 146 15.14 9.85 -12.00
N ILE A 147 14.32 10.74 -11.44
CA ILE A 147 14.62 12.17 -11.44
C ILE A 147 15.92 12.45 -10.69
N ALA A 148 16.13 11.85 -9.52
CA ALA A 148 17.35 12.02 -8.74
C ALA A 148 18.57 11.51 -9.52
N ALA A 149 18.48 10.35 -10.14
CA ALA A 149 19.57 9.76 -10.93
C ALA A 149 19.93 10.58 -12.18
N LEU A 150 18.93 11.24 -12.80
CA LEU A 150 19.18 12.10 -13.97
C LEU A 150 19.79 13.45 -13.59
N ASN A 151 19.66 13.89 -12.35
CA ASN A 151 20.18 15.17 -11.86
C ASN A 151 21.48 15.04 -11.07
N ALA A 152 21.96 13.82 -10.85
CA ALA A 152 23.24 13.55 -10.18
C ALA A 152 24.42 13.61 -11.15
#